data_1513cece5f2ae3ea8fdb37637522fbe6
#
_entry.id   1513cece5f2ae3ea8fdb37637522fbe6
#
_cell.length_a   1.000
_cell.length_b   1.000
_cell.length_c   1.000
_cell.angle_alpha   90.00
_cell.angle_beta   90.00
_cell.angle_gamma   90.00
#
_symmetry.space_group_name_H-M   'P 1'
#
loop_
_entity.id
_entity.type
_entity.pdbx_description
1 polymer ?
#
loop_
_entity_poly.entity_id
_entity_poly.type
_entity_poly.pdbx_seq_one_letter_code
_entity_poly.pdbx_strand_id
1 'polypeptide(L)'
;YFSASKIGWLLDHVEGARARAERGELCFGTVDSYLIWRLTGGAEHVTDATNAARTLLYDIRKGVWDDDLCRLFGVPKAMLPEVRDSAAAFGESRADLFGRPIPILGVAGDQQAATVGQACFAPGMVKSTYGTGCFAVLNTGEKPVTSKNRLLTTIAYQLDGKPTYALEGSIFIAGAVVQWLRDGLKIIREAKETQPLAQKADPAQKVYLVPAFTGLGAPYWDAECRGAMFGITRNTGPAEISKAALESVGYQTRDLLEAMHADYPPSDDMVLRVDGG
;
A
#
# COMPACT_ATOMS: atom_id res chain seq x y z
N TYR A 1 -1.43 -9.36 -5.53
CA TYR A 1 -1.28 -8.24 -4.61
C TYR A 1 -2.44 -8.20 -3.61
N PHE A 2 -3.69 -8.20 -4.05
CA PHE A 2 -4.88 -8.21 -3.18
C PHE A 2 -5.29 -9.61 -2.69
N SER A 3 -6.30 -9.68 -1.79
CA SER A 3 -6.62 -10.91 -1.05
C SER A 3 -7.33 -11.98 -1.86
N ALA A 4 -8.18 -11.62 -2.83
CA ALA A 4 -9.09 -12.54 -3.51
C ALA A 4 -8.43 -13.81 -4.07
N SER A 5 -7.34 -13.64 -4.84
CA SER A 5 -6.61 -14.79 -5.42
C SER A 5 -5.96 -15.68 -4.36
N LYS A 6 -5.54 -15.10 -3.24
CA LYS A 6 -4.94 -15.84 -2.13
C LYS A 6 -5.98 -16.67 -1.39
N ILE A 7 -7.18 -16.10 -1.18
CA ILE A 7 -8.30 -16.83 -0.56
C ILE A 7 -8.69 -18.01 -1.45
N GLY A 8 -8.92 -17.76 -2.75
CA GLY A 8 -9.24 -18.82 -3.70
C GLY A 8 -8.20 -19.93 -3.70
N TRP A 9 -6.92 -19.56 -3.75
CA TRP A 9 -5.82 -20.53 -3.69
C TRP A 9 -5.84 -21.36 -2.41
N LEU A 10 -6.03 -20.72 -1.24
CA LEU A 10 -6.10 -21.44 0.04
C LEU A 10 -7.27 -22.41 0.09
N LEU A 11 -8.45 -21.98 -0.41
CA LEU A 11 -9.65 -22.83 -0.44
C LEU A 11 -9.47 -24.05 -1.34
N ASP A 12 -8.66 -23.94 -2.40
CA ASP A 12 -8.41 -25.02 -3.34
C ASP A 12 -7.29 -25.98 -2.90
N HIS A 13 -6.33 -25.50 -2.09
CA HIS A 13 -5.13 -26.26 -1.75
C HIS A 13 -5.10 -26.76 -0.29
N VAL A 14 -5.95 -26.24 0.58
CA VAL A 14 -6.09 -26.72 1.96
C VAL A 14 -7.24 -27.73 2.03
N GLU A 15 -6.94 -28.96 2.41
CA GLU A 15 -7.91 -30.04 2.47
C GLU A 15 -9.14 -29.68 3.31
N GLY A 16 -10.32 -29.86 2.73
CA GLY A 16 -11.60 -29.59 3.38
C GLY A 16 -11.95 -28.11 3.57
N ALA A 17 -11.03 -27.16 3.24
CA ALA A 17 -11.26 -25.75 3.50
C ALA A 17 -12.48 -25.21 2.74
N ARG A 18 -12.61 -25.53 1.46
CA ARG A 18 -13.73 -25.06 0.63
C ARG A 18 -15.09 -25.50 1.19
N ALA A 19 -15.23 -26.79 1.52
CA ALA A 19 -16.46 -27.31 2.08
C ALA A 19 -16.80 -26.69 3.44
N ARG A 20 -15.80 -26.40 4.25
CA ARG A 20 -15.97 -25.69 5.54
C ARG A 20 -16.38 -24.23 5.34
N ALA A 21 -15.77 -23.56 4.37
CA ALA A 21 -16.10 -22.18 4.01
C ALA A 21 -17.56 -22.06 3.51
N GLU A 22 -18.00 -22.99 2.66
CA GLU A 22 -19.37 -23.04 2.15
C GLU A 22 -20.40 -23.27 3.27
N ARG A 23 -20.04 -24.01 4.33
CA ARG A 23 -20.86 -24.19 5.53
C ARG A 23 -20.80 -23.04 6.52
N GLY A 24 -20.02 -21.97 6.24
CA GLY A 24 -19.85 -20.84 7.15
C GLY A 24 -18.97 -21.13 8.38
N GLU A 25 -18.15 -22.18 8.35
CA GLU A 25 -17.24 -22.56 9.45
C GLU A 25 -15.91 -21.79 9.42
N LEU A 26 -15.63 -21.08 8.35
CA LEU A 26 -14.40 -20.30 8.17
C LEU A 26 -14.74 -18.83 7.95
N CYS A 27 -13.97 -17.96 8.59
CA CYS A 27 -14.02 -16.53 8.40
C CYS A 27 -12.76 -16.06 7.67
N PHE A 28 -12.93 -15.13 6.76
CA PHE A 28 -11.84 -14.34 6.17
C PHE A 28 -11.75 -12.99 6.86
N GLY A 29 -10.53 -12.47 6.97
CA GLY A 29 -10.29 -11.09 7.37
C GLY A 29 -8.94 -10.62 6.88
N THR A 30 -8.82 -9.34 6.64
CA THR A 30 -7.55 -8.62 6.61
C THR A 30 -6.99 -8.53 8.03
N VAL A 31 -5.78 -8.02 8.21
CA VAL A 31 -5.11 -7.99 9.52
C VAL A 31 -5.95 -7.32 10.60
N ASP A 32 -6.66 -6.25 10.26
CA ASP A 32 -7.57 -5.51 11.14
C ASP A 32 -8.70 -6.41 11.68
N SER A 33 -9.39 -7.15 10.80
CA SER A 33 -10.44 -8.08 11.22
C SER A 33 -9.93 -9.14 12.21
N TYR A 34 -8.73 -9.68 11.95
CA TYR A 34 -8.11 -10.64 12.86
C TYR A 34 -7.77 -10.01 14.21
N LEU A 35 -7.24 -8.79 14.21
CA LEU A 35 -6.92 -8.05 15.44
C LEU A 35 -8.18 -7.74 16.24
N ILE A 36 -9.24 -7.25 15.59
CA ILE A 36 -10.53 -6.98 16.23
C ILE A 36 -11.09 -8.27 16.82
N TRP A 37 -11.12 -9.35 16.06
CA TRP A 37 -11.60 -10.65 16.53
C TRP A 37 -10.81 -11.13 17.76
N ARG A 38 -9.49 -10.99 17.77
CA ARG A 38 -8.64 -11.35 18.92
C ARG A 38 -8.89 -10.45 20.13
N LEU A 39 -8.97 -9.14 19.91
CA LEU A 39 -9.19 -8.16 20.97
C LEU A 39 -10.56 -8.32 21.62
N THR A 40 -11.59 -8.60 20.84
CA THR A 40 -12.98 -8.78 21.32
C THR A 40 -13.28 -10.21 21.82
N GLY A 41 -12.31 -11.12 21.78
CA GLY A 41 -12.50 -12.51 22.18
C GLY A 41 -13.38 -13.32 21.24
N GLY A 42 -13.44 -12.94 19.96
CA GLY A 42 -14.23 -13.61 18.94
C GLY A 42 -15.66 -13.08 18.79
N ALA A 43 -16.01 -11.99 19.48
CA ALA A 43 -17.36 -11.42 19.43
C ALA A 43 -17.67 -10.69 18.12
N GLU A 44 -16.64 -10.07 17.49
CA GLU A 44 -16.82 -9.26 16.30
C GLU A 44 -16.03 -9.84 15.11
N HIS A 45 -16.72 -9.94 13.96
CA HIS A 45 -16.11 -10.26 12.66
C HIS A 45 -16.38 -9.13 11.68
N VAL A 46 -15.58 -8.08 11.76
CA VAL A 46 -15.80 -6.79 11.09
C VAL A 46 -14.51 -6.28 10.48
N THR A 47 -14.65 -5.38 9.53
CA THR A 47 -13.57 -4.61 8.90
C THR A 47 -14.07 -3.19 8.59
N ASP A 48 -13.17 -2.30 8.16
CA ASP A 48 -13.58 -1.01 7.61
C ASP A 48 -13.55 -0.98 6.07
N ALA A 49 -14.16 0.05 5.49
CA ALA A 49 -14.23 0.22 4.05
C ALA A 49 -12.85 0.32 3.38
N THR A 50 -11.84 0.87 4.06
CA THR A 50 -10.48 1.00 3.51
C THR A 50 -9.78 -0.35 3.37
N ASN A 51 -9.90 -1.23 4.37
CA ASN A 51 -9.38 -2.58 4.31
C ASN A 51 -10.18 -3.47 3.35
N ALA A 52 -11.51 -3.35 3.33
CA ALA A 52 -12.37 -4.05 2.36
C ALA A 52 -11.97 -3.71 0.92
N ALA A 53 -11.64 -2.47 0.63
CA ALA A 53 -11.16 -2.00 -0.69
C ALA A 53 -9.84 -2.67 -1.14
N ARG A 54 -9.11 -3.35 -0.24
CA ARG A 54 -7.83 -4.05 -0.55
C ARG A 54 -8.02 -5.54 -0.87
N THR A 55 -9.25 -5.99 -1.06
CA THR A 55 -9.53 -7.42 -1.22
C THR A 55 -9.74 -7.88 -2.66
N LEU A 56 -10.08 -6.99 -3.60
CA LEU A 56 -10.67 -7.28 -4.93
C LEU A 56 -12.02 -8.00 -4.87
N LEU A 57 -12.71 -7.95 -3.74
CA LEU A 57 -14.03 -8.54 -3.55
C LEU A 57 -15.09 -7.49 -3.21
N TYR A 58 -14.66 -6.26 -2.93
CA TYR A 58 -15.51 -5.14 -2.50
C TYR A 58 -15.71 -4.14 -3.63
N ASP A 59 -16.95 -3.88 -4.01
CA ASP A 59 -17.31 -2.80 -4.94
C ASP A 59 -17.24 -1.46 -4.19
N ILE A 60 -16.16 -0.73 -4.39
CA ILE A 60 -15.90 0.55 -3.71
C ILE A 60 -16.91 1.64 -4.08
N ARG A 61 -17.66 1.50 -5.18
CA ARG A 61 -18.67 2.46 -5.64
C ARG A 61 -20.03 2.20 -4.99
N LYS A 62 -20.38 0.90 -4.85
CA LYS A 62 -21.64 0.49 -4.24
C LYS A 62 -21.54 0.34 -2.72
N GLY A 63 -20.31 0.19 -2.18
CA GLY A 63 -20.10 -0.03 -0.76
C GLY A 63 -20.54 -1.43 -0.29
N VAL A 64 -20.35 -2.46 -1.11
CA VAL A 64 -20.78 -3.83 -0.81
C VAL A 64 -19.78 -4.86 -1.31
N TRP A 65 -19.78 -6.04 -0.69
CA TRP A 65 -19.14 -7.23 -1.26
C TRP A 65 -19.82 -7.60 -2.57
N ASP A 66 -19.04 -7.68 -3.65
CA ASP A 66 -19.55 -7.92 -5.00
C ASP A 66 -19.73 -9.41 -5.28
N ASP A 67 -20.96 -9.81 -5.63
CA ASP A 67 -21.30 -11.21 -5.86
C ASP A 67 -20.60 -11.82 -7.09
N ASP A 68 -20.35 -11.01 -8.12
CA ASP A 68 -19.68 -11.48 -9.35
C ASP A 68 -18.18 -11.66 -9.09
N LEU A 69 -17.55 -10.76 -8.36
CA LEU A 69 -16.15 -10.90 -7.95
C LEU A 69 -15.97 -12.09 -6.99
N CYS A 70 -16.86 -12.25 -6.01
CA CYS A 70 -16.83 -13.40 -5.11
C CYS A 70 -16.94 -14.72 -5.89
N ARG A 71 -17.83 -14.78 -6.88
CA ARG A 71 -18.00 -15.94 -7.77
C ARG A 71 -16.76 -16.17 -8.63
N LEU A 72 -16.22 -15.12 -9.24
CA LEU A 72 -15.05 -15.18 -10.11
C LEU A 72 -13.81 -15.78 -9.37
N PHE A 73 -13.61 -15.38 -8.13
CA PHE A 73 -12.49 -15.86 -7.30
C PHE A 73 -12.83 -17.10 -6.48
N GLY A 74 -14.05 -17.62 -6.58
CA GLY A 74 -14.50 -18.81 -5.83
C GLY A 74 -14.51 -18.59 -4.32
N VAL A 75 -14.83 -17.38 -3.86
CA VAL A 75 -14.85 -17.02 -2.44
C VAL A 75 -16.30 -17.00 -1.93
N PRO A 76 -16.67 -17.89 -0.98
CA PRO A 76 -18.00 -17.86 -0.37
C PRO A 76 -18.22 -16.57 0.42
N LYS A 77 -19.27 -15.82 0.09
CA LYS A 77 -19.58 -14.53 0.72
C LYS A 77 -19.82 -14.66 2.23
N ALA A 78 -20.28 -15.82 2.69
CA ALA A 78 -20.47 -16.11 4.12
C ALA A 78 -19.17 -16.03 4.97
N MET A 79 -17.99 -16.05 4.31
CA MET A 79 -16.71 -15.89 5.00
C MET A 79 -16.34 -14.42 5.26
N LEU A 80 -16.98 -13.47 4.58
CA LEU A 80 -16.54 -12.08 4.54
C LEU A 80 -17.07 -11.31 5.76
N PRO A 81 -16.26 -10.40 6.35
CA PRO A 81 -16.66 -9.61 7.51
C PRO A 81 -17.72 -8.55 7.14
N GLU A 82 -18.46 -8.08 8.15
CA GLU A 82 -19.26 -6.87 8.03
C GLU A 82 -18.34 -5.67 7.79
N VAL A 83 -18.69 -4.79 6.85
CA VAL A 83 -17.92 -3.58 6.56
C VAL A 83 -18.56 -2.39 7.25
N ARG A 84 -17.77 -1.65 8.02
CA ARG A 84 -18.17 -0.44 8.75
C ARG A 84 -17.42 0.78 8.24
N ASP A 85 -17.85 1.96 8.67
CA ASP A 85 -17.09 3.19 8.45
C ASP A 85 -15.74 3.14 9.15
N SER A 86 -14.76 3.92 8.69
CA SER A 86 -13.43 3.96 9.31
C SER A 86 -13.46 4.49 10.75
N ALA A 87 -14.46 5.33 11.08
CA ALA A 87 -14.79 5.76 12.44
C ALA A 87 -16.17 5.20 12.82
N ALA A 88 -16.18 4.06 13.51
CA ALA A 88 -17.40 3.36 13.93
C ALA A 88 -17.13 2.54 15.20
N ALA A 89 -18.17 1.96 15.78
CA ALA A 89 -18.02 1.01 16.87
C ALA A 89 -17.65 -0.37 16.30
N PHE A 90 -16.44 -0.85 16.61
CA PHE A 90 -15.92 -2.17 16.20
C PHE A 90 -15.92 -3.19 17.35
N GLY A 91 -16.58 -2.88 18.46
CA GLY A 91 -16.63 -3.69 19.68
C GLY A 91 -15.71 -3.16 20.78
N GLU A 92 -15.57 -3.95 21.83
CA GLU A 92 -14.72 -3.62 22.98
C GLU A 92 -13.68 -4.72 23.21
N SER A 93 -12.50 -4.31 23.64
CA SER A 93 -11.45 -5.26 23.99
C SER A 93 -11.83 -6.07 25.24
N ARG A 94 -11.32 -7.29 25.34
CA ARG A 94 -11.43 -8.09 26.55
C ARG A 94 -10.76 -7.38 27.74
N ALA A 95 -11.43 -7.42 28.89
CA ALA A 95 -10.93 -6.78 30.10
C ALA A 95 -9.59 -7.33 30.59
N ASP A 96 -9.33 -8.62 30.37
CA ASP A 96 -8.10 -9.29 30.79
C ASP A 96 -6.84 -8.83 30.04
N LEU A 97 -7.00 -8.21 28.86
CA LEU A 97 -5.87 -7.70 28.09
C LEU A 97 -5.33 -6.36 28.64
N PHE A 98 -6.23 -5.49 29.14
CA PHE A 98 -5.89 -4.13 29.54
C PHE A 98 -6.41 -3.74 30.93
N GLY A 99 -6.89 -4.70 31.71
CA GLY A 99 -7.50 -4.47 33.04
C GLY A 99 -8.91 -3.92 32.99
N ARG A 100 -9.39 -3.50 31.82
CA ARG A 100 -10.78 -3.03 31.56
C ARG A 100 -11.14 -3.18 30.09
N PRO A 101 -12.40 -3.23 29.70
CA PRO A 101 -12.79 -3.10 28.31
C PRO A 101 -12.39 -1.71 27.74
N ILE A 102 -11.87 -1.72 26.54
CA ILE A 102 -11.55 -0.49 25.79
C ILE A 102 -12.33 -0.54 24.47
N PRO A 103 -13.17 0.46 24.17
CA PRO A 103 -13.89 0.50 22.91
C PRO A 103 -12.93 0.69 21.74
N ILE A 104 -13.16 -0.03 20.63
CA ILE A 104 -12.46 0.10 19.37
C ILE A 104 -13.34 0.98 18.48
N LEU A 105 -12.91 2.21 18.24
CA LEU A 105 -13.72 3.23 17.57
C LEU A 105 -13.17 3.71 16.22
N GLY A 106 -12.05 3.18 15.81
CA GLY A 106 -11.44 3.54 14.52
C GLY A 106 -10.60 2.41 13.96
N VAL A 107 -10.75 2.17 12.66
CA VAL A 107 -10.00 1.18 11.89
C VAL A 107 -9.71 1.74 10.51
N ALA A 108 -8.49 1.58 10.03
CA ALA A 108 -8.09 1.93 8.68
C ALA A 108 -6.90 1.07 8.23
N GLY A 109 -6.77 0.84 6.94
CA GLY A 109 -5.54 0.30 6.36
C GLY A 109 -4.35 1.22 6.66
N ASP A 110 -3.12 0.69 6.73
CA ASP A 110 -1.93 1.44 7.12
C ASP A 110 -1.67 2.65 6.23
N GLN A 111 -1.82 2.52 4.92
CA GLN A 111 -1.63 3.61 3.97
C GLN A 111 -2.73 4.68 4.08
N GLN A 112 -3.94 4.28 4.39
CA GLN A 112 -5.08 5.15 4.63
C GLN A 112 -4.95 5.86 5.98
N ALA A 113 -4.52 5.15 7.01
CA ALA A 113 -4.21 5.73 8.31
C ALA A 113 -3.10 6.79 8.20
N ALA A 114 -2.05 6.51 7.41
CA ALA A 114 -0.99 7.49 7.11
C ALA A 114 -1.54 8.71 6.34
N THR A 115 -2.49 8.53 5.42
CA THR A 115 -3.15 9.64 4.70
C THR A 115 -3.90 10.57 5.67
N VAL A 116 -4.60 9.99 6.64
CA VAL A 116 -5.26 10.74 7.74
C VAL A 116 -4.21 11.39 8.65
N GLY A 117 -3.18 10.64 9.06
CA GLY A 117 -2.10 11.13 9.91
C GLY A 117 -1.32 12.30 9.30
N GLN A 118 -1.16 12.30 7.98
CA GLN A 118 -0.57 13.41 7.21
C GLN A 118 -1.59 14.53 6.91
N ALA A 119 -2.81 14.44 7.42
CA ALA A 119 -3.88 15.40 7.19
C ALA A 119 -4.15 15.69 5.69
N CYS A 120 -4.09 14.66 4.85
CA CYS A 120 -4.40 14.77 3.42
C CYS A 120 -5.92 14.68 3.18
N PHE A 121 -6.69 15.63 3.72
CA PHE A 121 -8.14 15.61 3.70
C PHE A 121 -8.76 16.30 2.48
N ALA A 122 -8.05 17.23 1.86
CA ALA A 122 -8.56 17.93 0.69
C ALA A 122 -8.21 17.17 -0.62
N PRO A 123 -9.12 17.19 -1.62
CA PRO A 123 -8.83 16.67 -2.94
C PRO A 123 -7.58 17.34 -3.55
N GLY A 124 -6.71 16.54 -4.17
CA GLY A 124 -5.41 16.99 -4.70
C GLY A 124 -4.24 16.85 -3.72
N MET A 125 -4.48 16.65 -2.43
CA MET A 125 -3.39 16.35 -1.48
C MET A 125 -2.84 14.94 -1.69
N VAL A 126 -1.52 14.82 -1.66
CA VAL A 126 -0.79 13.56 -1.85
C VAL A 126 0.01 13.25 -0.60
N LYS A 127 -0.13 12.02 -0.10
CA LYS A 127 0.75 11.43 0.92
C LYS A 127 1.67 10.42 0.22
N SER A 128 2.95 10.41 0.57
CA SER A 128 3.92 9.42 0.11
C SER A 128 4.72 8.88 1.29
N THR A 129 4.56 7.59 1.56
CA THR A 129 5.29 6.89 2.62
C THR A 129 6.50 6.18 2.04
N TYR A 130 7.70 6.56 2.49
CA TYR A 130 8.96 5.95 2.07
C TYR A 130 9.43 4.95 3.14
N GLY A 131 9.25 3.67 2.85
CA GLY A 131 9.77 2.54 3.63
C GLY A 131 10.65 1.65 2.74
N THR A 132 10.53 0.34 2.84
CA THR A 132 11.16 -0.63 1.92
C THR A 132 10.82 -0.30 0.46
N GLY A 133 9.54 -0.07 0.18
CA GLY A 133 9.02 0.57 -1.03
C GLY A 133 8.53 1.97 -0.73
N CYS A 134 7.86 2.58 -1.72
CA CYS A 134 7.16 3.85 -1.55
C CYS A 134 5.71 3.68 -2.00
N PHE A 135 4.79 4.22 -1.19
CA PHE A 135 3.35 4.15 -1.43
C PHE A 135 2.76 5.55 -1.40
N ALA A 136 2.36 6.02 -2.58
CA ALA A 136 1.71 7.33 -2.72
C ALA A 136 0.19 7.16 -2.81
N VAL A 137 -0.53 8.01 -2.09
CA VAL A 137 -2.00 8.07 -2.06
C VAL A 137 -2.41 9.51 -2.30
N LEU A 138 -3.15 9.75 -3.40
CA LEU A 138 -3.69 11.04 -3.79
C LEU A 138 -5.18 11.05 -3.50
N ASN A 139 -5.62 11.96 -2.63
CA ASN A 139 -7.04 12.16 -2.33
C ASN A 139 -7.76 12.73 -3.56
N THR A 140 -8.79 12.06 -4.04
CA THR A 140 -9.59 12.49 -5.21
C THR A 140 -11.00 13.00 -4.81
N GLY A 141 -11.32 13.02 -3.51
CA GLY A 141 -12.60 13.48 -3.00
C GLY A 141 -13.72 12.44 -3.16
N GLU A 142 -14.94 12.92 -3.34
CA GLU A 142 -16.15 12.09 -3.33
C GLU A 142 -16.37 11.26 -4.61
N LYS A 143 -15.58 11.46 -5.65
CA LYS A 143 -15.74 10.76 -6.93
C LYS A 143 -14.58 9.81 -7.20
N PRO A 144 -14.85 8.53 -7.45
CA PRO A 144 -13.80 7.60 -7.83
C PRO A 144 -13.26 7.94 -9.23
N VAL A 145 -11.95 8.12 -9.32
CA VAL A 145 -11.26 8.35 -10.60
C VAL A 145 -10.83 7.00 -11.17
N THR A 146 -11.27 6.69 -12.38
CA THR A 146 -10.75 5.52 -13.10
C THR A 146 -9.45 5.91 -13.78
N SER A 147 -8.36 5.34 -13.31
CA SER A 147 -7.04 5.62 -13.85
C SER A 147 -6.88 5.14 -15.29
N LYS A 148 -6.28 5.98 -16.14
CA LYS A 148 -5.80 5.63 -17.49
C LYS A 148 -4.29 5.38 -17.50
N ASN A 149 -3.62 5.66 -16.39
CA ASN A 149 -2.18 5.56 -16.22
C ASN A 149 -1.79 4.42 -15.26
N ARG A 150 -2.62 3.36 -15.19
CA ARG A 150 -2.35 2.13 -14.43
C ARG A 150 -2.18 2.34 -12.91
N LEU A 151 -2.85 3.35 -12.36
CA LEU A 151 -2.94 3.54 -10.92
C LEU A 151 -4.14 2.77 -10.36
N LEU A 152 -4.12 2.52 -9.05
CA LEU A 152 -5.22 1.87 -8.36
C LEU A 152 -6.19 2.92 -7.83
N THR A 153 -7.49 2.69 -8.00
CA THR A 153 -8.53 3.47 -7.33
C THR A 153 -8.91 2.76 -6.03
N THR A 154 -8.92 3.47 -4.92
CA THR A 154 -9.21 2.91 -3.59
C THR A 154 -10.07 3.88 -2.77
N ILE A 155 -10.46 3.45 -1.56
CA ILE A 155 -11.09 4.31 -0.56
C ILE A 155 -9.98 4.86 0.34
N ALA A 156 -9.91 6.19 0.50
CA ALA A 156 -9.01 6.84 1.45
C ALA A 156 -9.52 6.74 2.89
N TYR A 157 -10.81 6.95 3.09
CA TYR A 157 -11.56 6.72 4.33
C TYR A 157 -13.06 6.77 4.04
N GLN A 158 -13.88 6.24 4.94
CA GLN A 158 -15.34 6.34 4.86
C GLN A 158 -15.87 6.84 6.21
N LEU A 159 -16.69 7.89 6.19
CA LEU A 159 -17.29 8.51 7.36
C LEU A 159 -18.77 8.80 7.07
N ASP A 160 -19.65 8.48 8.01
CA ASP A 160 -21.11 8.69 7.89
C ASP A 160 -21.68 8.07 6.59
N GLY A 161 -21.19 6.89 6.22
CA GLY A 161 -21.58 6.18 5.00
C GLY A 161 -21.06 6.82 3.69
N LYS A 162 -20.21 7.85 3.77
CA LYS A 162 -19.69 8.58 2.60
C LYS A 162 -18.21 8.24 2.36
N PRO A 163 -17.87 7.58 1.27
CA PRO A 163 -16.48 7.30 0.93
C PRO A 163 -15.78 8.54 0.38
N THR A 164 -14.55 8.75 0.81
CA THR A 164 -13.57 9.60 0.12
C THR A 164 -12.63 8.68 -0.64
N TYR A 165 -12.46 8.94 -1.92
CA TYR A 165 -11.65 8.10 -2.80
C TYR A 165 -10.22 8.60 -2.94
N ALA A 166 -9.35 7.72 -3.41
CA ALA A 166 -7.97 8.06 -3.73
C ALA A 166 -7.46 7.29 -4.95
N LEU A 167 -6.46 7.87 -5.62
CA LEU A 167 -5.56 7.15 -6.51
C LEU A 167 -4.34 6.70 -5.71
N GLU A 168 -3.91 5.47 -5.96
CA GLU A 168 -2.74 4.88 -5.30
C GLU A 168 -1.75 4.36 -6.33
N GLY A 169 -0.47 4.56 -6.03
CA GLY A 169 0.61 3.93 -6.75
C GLY A 169 1.71 3.44 -5.82
N SER A 170 2.32 2.33 -6.20
CA SER A 170 3.35 1.65 -5.43
C SER A 170 4.66 1.61 -6.19
N ILE A 171 5.74 2.01 -5.55
CA ILE A 171 7.13 1.79 -5.96
C ILE A 171 7.67 0.67 -5.08
N PHE A 172 8.12 -0.44 -5.67
CA PHE A 172 8.51 -1.61 -4.88
C PHE A 172 9.83 -1.44 -4.15
N ILE A 173 10.75 -0.68 -4.73
CA ILE A 173 12.09 -0.47 -4.20
C ILE A 173 12.33 1.02 -3.94
N ALA A 174 12.30 1.40 -2.66
CA ALA A 174 12.70 2.72 -2.17
C ALA A 174 13.83 2.54 -1.14
N GLY A 175 13.56 2.47 0.15
CA GLY A 175 14.58 2.21 1.16
C GLY A 175 15.31 0.88 0.98
N ALA A 176 14.70 -0.09 0.31
CA ALA A 176 15.35 -1.36 -0.04
C ALA A 176 16.60 -1.18 -0.92
N VAL A 177 16.71 -0.11 -1.71
CA VAL A 177 17.94 0.16 -2.48
C VAL A 177 19.10 0.50 -1.54
N VAL A 178 18.84 1.21 -0.45
CA VAL A 178 19.86 1.52 0.57
C VAL A 178 20.28 0.25 1.34
N GLN A 179 19.30 -0.61 1.66
CA GLN A 179 19.60 -1.92 2.23
C GLN A 179 20.48 -2.76 1.29
N TRP A 180 20.23 -2.72 -0.01
CA TRP A 180 21.05 -3.40 -1.00
C TRP A 180 22.48 -2.84 -1.08
N LEU A 181 22.68 -1.51 -0.97
CA LEU A 181 24.02 -0.92 -0.87
C LEU A 181 24.78 -1.43 0.35
N ARG A 182 24.07 -1.63 1.48
CA ARG A 182 24.64 -2.13 2.74
C ARG A 182 24.89 -3.64 2.71
N ASP A 183 23.87 -4.43 2.40
CA ASP A 183 23.87 -5.87 2.62
C ASP A 183 24.34 -6.65 1.38
N GLY A 184 23.99 -6.16 0.19
CA GLY A 184 24.34 -6.75 -1.09
C GLY A 184 25.72 -6.34 -1.60
N LEU A 185 25.92 -5.04 -1.79
CA LEU A 185 27.18 -4.49 -2.29
C LEU A 185 28.21 -4.24 -1.20
N LYS A 186 27.81 -4.08 0.04
CA LYS A 186 28.67 -3.83 1.20
C LYS A 186 29.55 -2.57 1.05
N ILE A 187 29.06 -1.56 0.34
CA ILE A 187 29.76 -0.30 0.11
C ILE A 187 29.47 0.76 1.19
N ILE A 188 28.47 0.52 2.01
CA ILE A 188 28.17 1.26 3.24
C ILE A 188 27.96 0.27 4.40
N ARG A 189 28.10 0.70 5.63
CA ARG A 189 27.83 -0.09 6.84
C ARG A 189 26.47 0.22 7.45
N GLU A 190 26.07 1.50 7.38
CA GLU A 190 24.82 2.01 7.92
C GLU A 190 24.13 2.93 6.91
N ALA A 191 22.79 2.95 6.90
CA ALA A 191 21.99 3.73 5.96
C ALA A 191 22.36 5.24 5.98
N LYS A 192 22.69 5.81 7.15
CA LYS A 192 23.08 7.21 7.30
C LYS A 192 24.37 7.60 6.53
N GLU A 193 25.19 6.62 6.12
CA GLU A 193 26.40 6.88 5.33
C GLU A 193 26.10 7.13 3.85
N THR A 194 24.90 6.76 3.36
CA THR A 194 24.56 6.84 1.93
C THR A 194 24.63 8.27 1.41
N GLN A 195 23.98 9.22 2.08
CA GLN A 195 23.95 10.62 1.64
C GLN A 195 25.34 11.29 1.66
N PRO A 196 26.13 11.23 2.74
CA PRO A 196 27.49 11.78 2.72
C PRO A 196 28.39 11.14 1.67
N LEU A 197 28.21 9.87 1.36
CA LEU A 197 28.95 9.19 0.31
C LEU A 197 28.50 9.66 -1.09
N ALA A 198 27.20 9.74 -1.34
CA ALA A 198 26.64 10.23 -2.59
C ALA A 198 27.07 11.69 -2.91
N GLN A 199 27.23 12.54 -1.88
CA GLN A 199 27.69 13.91 -2.03
C GLN A 199 29.14 14.03 -2.54
N LYS A 200 29.93 12.95 -2.45
CA LYS A 200 31.30 12.89 -2.98
C LYS A 200 31.38 12.46 -4.43
N ALA A 201 30.23 12.07 -5.04
CA ALA A 201 30.20 11.64 -6.44
C ALA A 201 30.63 12.74 -7.38
N ASP A 202 31.41 12.40 -8.39
CA ASP A 202 31.79 13.30 -9.47
C ASP A 202 30.53 13.74 -10.26
N PRO A 203 30.18 15.03 -10.28
CA PRO A 203 29.00 15.52 -10.97
C PRO A 203 29.06 15.34 -12.50
N ALA A 204 30.23 15.14 -13.08
CA ALA A 204 30.41 14.87 -14.49
C ALA A 204 30.02 13.44 -14.88
N GLN A 205 30.06 12.48 -13.95
CA GLN A 205 29.65 11.12 -14.19
C GLN A 205 28.12 11.00 -14.12
N LYS A 206 27.53 10.45 -15.18
CA LYS A 206 26.08 10.24 -15.31
C LYS A 206 25.77 8.75 -15.16
N VAL A 207 25.74 8.29 -13.90
CA VAL A 207 25.37 6.91 -13.55
C VAL A 207 23.90 6.88 -13.15
N TYR A 208 23.15 5.94 -13.71
CA TYR A 208 21.74 5.74 -13.42
C TYR A 208 21.51 4.31 -12.94
N LEU A 209 20.66 4.14 -11.93
CA LEU A 209 20.21 2.85 -11.44
C LEU A 209 18.70 2.71 -11.65
N VAL A 210 18.30 1.60 -12.25
CA VAL A 210 16.92 1.12 -12.25
C VAL A 210 16.81 0.02 -11.20
N PRO A 211 16.23 0.26 -10.02
CA PRO A 211 16.26 -0.70 -8.91
C PRO A 211 15.08 -1.70 -8.99
N ALA A 212 14.86 -2.29 -10.15
CA ALA A 212 13.78 -3.25 -10.36
C ALA A 212 14.12 -4.65 -9.80
N PHE A 213 14.53 -4.74 -8.53
CA PHE A 213 15.00 -5.99 -7.92
C PHE A 213 13.90 -7.07 -7.83
N THR A 214 12.65 -6.65 -7.73
CA THR A 214 11.44 -7.49 -7.70
C THR A 214 10.43 -7.09 -8.78
N GLY A 215 10.92 -6.54 -9.91
CA GLY A 215 10.10 -5.92 -10.92
C GLY A 215 9.84 -4.44 -10.64
N LEU A 216 9.06 -3.82 -11.51
CA LEU A 216 8.59 -2.43 -11.38
C LEU A 216 7.11 -2.41 -10.97
N GLY A 217 6.78 -1.53 -10.02
CA GLY A 217 5.41 -1.21 -9.62
C GLY A 217 4.74 -0.22 -10.57
N ALA A 218 3.83 0.59 -10.03
CA ALA A 218 3.13 1.61 -10.79
C ALA A 218 4.11 2.67 -11.37
N PRO A 219 3.86 3.20 -12.57
CA PRO A 219 2.76 2.87 -13.48
C PRO A 219 3.07 1.71 -14.45
N TYR A 220 4.23 1.07 -14.33
CA TYR A 220 4.75 0.09 -15.30
C TYR A 220 4.13 -1.30 -15.14
N TRP A 221 4.06 -1.81 -13.90
CA TRP A 221 3.58 -3.14 -13.54
C TRP A 221 4.27 -4.27 -14.33
N ASP A 222 5.61 -4.18 -14.39
CA ASP A 222 6.44 -5.19 -15.03
C ASP A 222 7.10 -6.06 -13.95
N ALA A 223 6.57 -7.26 -13.74
CA ALA A 223 7.05 -8.20 -12.74
C ALA A 223 8.32 -8.95 -13.17
N GLU A 224 8.60 -8.98 -14.49
CA GLU A 224 9.70 -9.79 -15.06
C GLU A 224 10.98 -8.96 -15.23
N CYS A 225 10.90 -7.63 -15.30
CA CYS A 225 12.10 -6.80 -15.39
C CYS A 225 12.97 -6.94 -14.13
N ARG A 226 14.25 -6.66 -14.29
CA ARG A 226 15.23 -6.68 -13.18
C ARG A 226 16.07 -5.42 -13.21
N GLY A 227 16.77 -5.16 -12.10
CA GLY A 227 17.62 -3.99 -11.93
C GLY A 227 18.72 -3.87 -12.98
N ALA A 228 19.05 -2.63 -13.35
CA ALA A 228 20.10 -2.32 -14.30
C ALA A 228 20.84 -1.04 -13.89
N MET A 229 22.12 -0.97 -14.21
CA MET A 229 22.93 0.26 -14.11
C MET A 229 23.40 0.71 -15.49
N PHE A 230 23.36 2.01 -15.73
CA PHE A 230 23.77 2.64 -16.97
C PHE A 230 24.79 3.74 -16.72
N GLY A 231 25.65 4.04 -17.70
CA GLY A 231 26.62 5.11 -17.61
C GLY A 231 27.87 4.78 -16.76
N ILE A 232 28.12 3.48 -16.48
CA ILE A 232 29.29 3.05 -15.73
C ILE A 232 30.56 3.28 -16.53
N THR A 233 31.56 3.87 -15.89
CA THR A 233 32.90 4.09 -16.43
C THR A 233 33.95 3.42 -15.54
N ARG A 234 35.20 3.45 -15.98
CA ARG A 234 36.33 2.95 -15.15
C ARG A 234 36.45 3.67 -13.81
N ASN A 235 35.98 4.92 -13.72
CA ASN A 235 36.08 5.76 -12.53
C ASN A 235 34.83 5.70 -11.65
N THR A 236 33.81 4.91 -12.04
CA THR A 236 32.60 4.74 -11.23
C THR A 236 32.91 3.97 -9.96
N GLY A 237 32.65 4.56 -8.83
CA GLY A 237 32.92 4.00 -7.51
C GLY A 237 31.68 4.01 -6.59
N PRO A 238 31.88 3.72 -5.29
CA PRO A 238 30.81 3.68 -4.31
C PRO A 238 30.02 4.99 -4.21
N ALA A 239 30.65 6.15 -4.43
CA ALA A 239 30.02 7.46 -4.38
C ALA A 239 28.96 7.62 -5.49
N GLU A 240 29.35 7.32 -6.74
CA GLU A 240 28.45 7.39 -7.91
C GLU A 240 27.30 6.40 -7.79
N ILE A 241 27.57 5.19 -7.32
CA ILE A 241 26.56 4.15 -7.10
C ILE A 241 25.57 4.59 -6.01
N SER A 242 26.06 5.15 -4.90
CA SER A 242 25.20 5.66 -3.82
C SER A 242 24.32 6.83 -4.30
N LYS A 243 24.88 7.73 -5.10
CA LYS A 243 24.13 8.83 -5.71
C LYS A 243 23.03 8.28 -6.64
N ALA A 244 23.38 7.39 -7.55
CA ALA A 244 22.42 6.78 -8.47
C ALA A 244 21.30 6.04 -7.73
N ALA A 245 21.60 5.38 -6.61
CA ALA A 245 20.63 4.71 -5.77
C ALA A 245 19.63 5.70 -5.14
N LEU A 246 20.09 6.81 -4.56
CA LEU A 246 19.20 7.84 -4.01
C LEU A 246 18.36 8.52 -5.11
N GLU A 247 18.99 8.89 -6.23
CA GLU A 247 18.30 9.52 -7.35
C GLU A 247 17.24 8.60 -7.98
N SER A 248 17.45 7.28 -8.00
CA SER A 248 16.51 6.32 -8.55
C SER A 248 15.15 6.33 -7.84
N VAL A 249 15.13 6.59 -6.54
CA VAL A 249 13.90 6.76 -5.76
C VAL A 249 13.16 8.03 -6.19
N GLY A 250 13.89 9.12 -6.39
CA GLY A 250 13.34 10.38 -6.90
C GLY A 250 12.75 10.25 -8.30
N TYR A 251 13.43 9.57 -9.21
CA TYR A 251 12.93 9.35 -10.57
C TYR A 251 11.64 8.53 -10.59
N GLN A 252 11.60 7.42 -9.86
CA GLN A 252 10.38 6.60 -9.76
C GLN A 252 9.23 7.38 -9.11
N THR A 253 9.51 8.19 -8.09
CA THR A 253 8.51 9.06 -7.46
C THR A 253 7.97 10.07 -8.46
N ARG A 254 8.83 10.67 -9.29
CA ARG A 254 8.42 11.59 -10.34
C ARG A 254 7.50 10.91 -11.36
N ASP A 255 7.89 9.75 -11.87
CA ASP A 255 7.07 8.99 -12.83
C ASP A 255 5.68 8.68 -12.26
N LEU A 256 5.64 8.33 -10.98
CA LEU A 256 4.39 8.05 -10.28
C LEU A 256 3.52 9.30 -10.13
N LEU A 257 4.10 10.43 -9.73
CA LEU A 257 3.36 11.70 -9.61
C LEU A 257 2.90 12.22 -10.97
N GLU A 258 3.69 12.09 -12.03
CA GLU A 258 3.28 12.44 -13.39
C GLU A 258 2.08 11.59 -13.86
N ALA A 259 2.06 10.29 -13.54
CA ALA A 259 0.92 9.42 -13.80
C ALA A 259 -0.33 9.84 -12.98
N MET A 260 -0.15 10.22 -11.71
CA MET A 260 -1.23 10.73 -10.87
C MET A 260 -1.80 12.04 -11.41
N HIS A 261 -0.95 12.96 -11.84
CA HIS A 261 -1.36 14.26 -12.40
C HIS A 261 -2.06 14.11 -13.76
N ALA A 262 -1.68 13.12 -14.55
CA ALA A 262 -2.36 12.85 -15.82
C ALA A 262 -3.79 12.33 -15.62
N ASP A 263 -4.05 11.59 -14.52
CA ASP A 263 -5.38 11.08 -14.17
C ASP A 263 -6.20 12.07 -13.33
N TYR A 264 -5.54 12.84 -12.49
CA TYR A 264 -6.13 13.87 -11.63
C TYR A 264 -5.24 15.13 -11.67
N PRO A 265 -5.54 16.08 -12.56
CA PRO A 265 -4.73 17.29 -12.74
C PRO A 265 -4.55 18.05 -11.41
N PRO A 266 -3.32 18.50 -11.11
CA PRO A 266 -3.06 19.24 -9.89
C PRO A 266 -3.82 20.55 -9.86
N SER A 267 -4.30 20.94 -8.66
CA SER A 267 -4.70 22.31 -8.37
C SER A 267 -3.49 23.14 -7.90
N ASP A 268 -3.63 24.46 -7.87
CA ASP A 268 -2.57 25.36 -7.36
C ASP A 268 -2.18 25.05 -5.89
N ASP A 269 -3.06 24.38 -5.15
CA ASP A 269 -2.87 24.01 -3.74
C ASP A 269 -2.37 22.56 -3.53
N MET A 270 -1.85 21.92 -4.57
CA MET A 270 -1.36 20.55 -4.43
C MET A 270 -0.17 20.47 -3.47
N VAL A 271 -0.31 19.64 -2.44
CA VAL A 271 0.71 19.42 -1.41
C VAL A 271 1.13 17.96 -1.41
N LEU A 272 2.43 17.70 -1.56
CA LEU A 272 3.03 16.39 -1.28
C LEU A 272 3.50 16.35 0.17
N ARG A 273 2.94 15.46 0.97
CA ARG A 273 3.36 15.17 2.34
C ARG A 273 4.07 13.84 2.37
N VAL A 274 5.19 13.79 3.09
CA VAL A 274 6.04 12.60 3.14
C VAL A 274 6.19 12.11 4.57
N ASP A 275 6.25 10.78 4.71
CA ASP A 275 6.57 10.09 5.94
C ASP A 275 7.38 8.80 5.64
N GLY A 276 7.67 8.03 6.69
CA GLY A 276 8.54 6.87 6.65
C GLY A 276 9.88 7.14 7.33
N GLY A 277 10.82 6.20 7.24
CA GLY A 277 12.12 6.34 7.89
C GLY A 277 13.19 5.46 7.28
#